data_8ace8d2ac12ab71dbb4762e9ee0b5c5f
#
_entry.id   8ace8d2ac12ab71dbb4762e9ee0b5c5f
#
_cell.length_a   1.000
_cell.length_b   1.000
_cell.length_c   1.000
_cell.angle_alpha   90.00
_cell.angle_beta   90.00
_cell.angle_gamma   90.00
#
_symmetry.space_group_name_H-M   'P 1'
#
loop_
_entity.id
_entity.type
_entity.pdbx_description
1 polymer ?
#
loop_
_entity_poly.entity_id
_entity_poly.type
_entity_poly.pdbx_seq_one_letter_code
_entity_poly.pdbx_strand_id
1 'polypeptide(L)'
;MICVGIDVASEKHDCAIMNSSTGEICDIFTFENNRKGFNELMERIAAYSKSKDFSDTEIGLESTGHYSNNLVNFLHEKRLCVKVFKSHR
;
A
#
# COMPACT_ATOMS: atom_id res chain seq x y z
N MET A 1 15.14 1.22 0.09
CA MET A 1 13.84 0.75 0.60
C MET A 1 12.69 1.50 -0.07
N ILE A 2 11.64 0.80 -0.35
CA ILE A 2 10.42 1.37 -0.94
C ILE A 2 9.39 1.55 0.18
N CYS A 3 8.83 2.75 0.27
CA CYS A 3 7.76 3.05 1.22
C CYS A 3 6.47 3.31 0.45
N VAL A 4 5.41 2.61 0.83
CA VAL A 4 4.10 2.73 0.21
C VAL A 4 3.15 3.29 1.24
N GLY A 5 2.61 4.48 0.96
CA GLY A 5 1.62 5.12 1.83
C GLY A 5 0.24 5.03 1.21
N ILE A 6 -0.73 4.55 1.99
CA ILE A 6 -2.10 4.37 1.50
C ILE A 6 -3.08 5.10 2.42
N ASP A 7 -3.89 5.97 1.84
CA ASP A 7 -5.02 6.62 2.50
C ASP A 7 -6.27 5.85 2.15
N VAL A 8 -6.85 5.17 3.14
CA VAL A 8 -7.93 4.21 2.94
C VAL A 8 -9.28 4.90 2.95
N ALA A 9 -10.12 4.58 1.96
CA ALA A 9 -11.50 5.02 1.87
C ALA A 9 -12.39 3.83 1.49
N SER A 10 -13.70 4.04 1.47
CA SER A 10 -14.66 2.94 1.28
C SER A 10 -14.60 2.30 -0.10
N GLU A 11 -14.41 3.09 -1.16
CA GLU A 11 -14.48 2.61 -2.54
C GLU A 11 -13.14 2.60 -3.26
N LYS A 12 -12.33 3.62 -3.04
CA LYS A 12 -11.02 3.77 -3.68
C LYS A 12 -10.01 4.24 -2.65
N HIS A 13 -8.81 3.74 -2.78
CA HIS A 13 -7.69 4.13 -1.92
C HIS A 13 -6.71 5.00 -2.69
N ASP A 14 -6.14 5.99 -2.02
CA ASP A 14 -5.06 6.81 -2.58
C ASP A 14 -3.71 6.23 -2.15
N CYS A 15 -2.77 6.15 -3.08
CA CYS A 15 -1.47 5.55 -2.83
C CYS A 15 -0.34 6.41 -3.35
N ALA A 16 0.73 6.47 -2.58
CA ALA A 16 2.01 7.05 -3.01
C ALA A 16 3.12 6.06 -2.74
N ILE A 17 3.99 5.86 -3.72
CA ILE A 17 5.18 5.03 -3.60
C ILE A 17 6.40 5.95 -3.59
N MET A 18 7.25 5.78 -2.57
CA MET A 18 8.41 6.64 -2.36
C MET A 18 9.66 5.80 -2.17
N ASN A 19 10.78 6.30 -2.69
CA ASN A 19 12.09 5.77 -2.38
C ASN A 19 12.58 6.42 -1.09
N SER A 20 12.70 5.65 -0.01
CA SER A 20 13.07 6.20 1.30
C SER A 20 14.53 6.68 1.37
N SER A 21 15.39 6.18 0.49
CA SER A 21 16.79 6.59 0.46
C SER A 21 16.99 8.00 -0.09
N THR A 22 16.14 8.41 -1.04
CA THR A 22 16.25 9.69 -1.73
C THR A 22 15.13 10.67 -1.37
N GLY A 23 14.02 10.17 -0.80
CA GLY A 23 12.82 10.96 -0.56
C GLY A 23 12.00 11.21 -1.82
N GLU A 24 12.38 10.63 -2.94
CA GLU A 24 11.69 10.83 -4.21
C GLU A 24 10.37 10.08 -4.27
N ILE A 25 9.31 10.76 -4.73
CA ILE A 25 8.02 10.13 -5.01
C ILE A 25 8.11 9.44 -6.37
N CYS A 26 7.99 8.11 -6.38
CA CYS A 26 8.10 7.32 -7.60
C CYS A 26 6.77 7.21 -8.35
N ASP A 27 5.66 7.18 -7.62
CA ASP A 27 4.34 6.97 -8.22
C ASP A 27 3.24 7.48 -7.29
N ILE A 28 2.17 8.02 -7.85
CA ILE A 28 0.96 8.42 -7.13
C ILE A 28 -0.23 7.94 -7.97
N PHE A 29 -1.13 7.18 -7.34
CA PHE A 29 -2.27 6.62 -8.05
C PHE A 29 -3.40 6.27 -7.07
N THR A 30 -4.57 5.98 -7.63
CA THR A 30 -5.69 5.42 -6.86
C THR A 30 -5.95 3.99 -7.31
N PHE A 31 -6.47 3.17 -6.41
CA PHE A 31 -6.89 1.81 -6.75
C PHE A 31 -8.19 1.47 -6.04
N GLU A 32 -9.00 0.63 -6.67
CA GLU A 32 -10.31 0.27 -6.14
C GLU A 32 -10.18 -0.66 -4.92
N ASN A 33 -11.14 -0.57 -4.01
CA ASN A 33 -11.20 -1.41 -2.81
C ASN A 33 -11.81 -2.78 -3.14
N ASN A 34 -11.14 -3.53 -4.01
CA ASN A 34 -11.51 -4.87 -4.42
C ASN A 34 -10.26 -5.61 -4.93
N ARG A 35 -10.42 -6.89 -5.26
CA ARG A 35 -9.27 -7.70 -5.68
C ARG A 35 -8.59 -7.16 -6.93
N LYS A 36 -9.34 -6.64 -7.88
CA LYS A 36 -8.77 -6.04 -9.09
C LYS A 36 -7.85 -4.86 -8.73
N GLY A 37 -8.33 -3.98 -7.86
CA GLY A 37 -7.54 -2.84 -7.39
C GLY A 37 -6.32 -3.29 -6.60
N PHE A 38 -6.45 -4.31 -5.77
CA PHE A 38 -5.33 -4.85 -4.97
C PHE A 38 -4.25 -5.46 -5.87
N ASN A 39 -4.65 -6.12 -6.96
CA ASN A 39 -3.69 -6.66 -7.93
C ASN A 39 -2.97 -5.54 -8.67
N GLU A 40 -3.66 -4.45 -9.00
CA GLU A 40 -3.03 -3.26 -9.59
C GLU A 40 -1.99 -2.66 -8.64
N LEU A 41 -2.32 -2.57 -7.34
CA LEU A 41 -1.37 -2.12 -6.33
C LEU A 41 -0.10 -2.98 -6.34
N MET A 42 -0.26 -4.30 -6.38
CA MET A 42 0.90 -5.21 -6.39
C MET A 42 1.75 -5.04 -7.64
N GLU A 43 1.13 -4.85 -8.80
CA GLU A 43 1.86 -4.60 -10.04
C GLU A 43 2.68 -3.31 -9.95
N ARG A 44 2.08 -2.25 -9.37
CA ARG A 44 2.78 -0.98 -9.19
C ARG A 44 3.96 -1.10 -8.23
N ILE A 45 3.77 -1.78 -7.10
CA ILE A 45 4.83 -2.03 -6.13
C ILE A 45 5.96 -2.83 -6.79
N ALA A 46 5.61 -3.88 -7.53
CA ALA A 46 6.59 -4.74 -8.20
C ALA A 46 7.45 -3.98 -9.22
N ALA A 47 6.90 -2.93 -9.83
CA ALA A 47 7.64 -2.11 -10.79
C ALA A 47 8.82 -1.36 -10.14
N TYR A 48 8.74 -1.08 -8.83
CA TYR A 48 9.78 -0.32 -8.10
C TYR A 48 10.57 -1.17 -7.13
N SER A 49 10.02 -2.28 -6.63
CA SER A 49 10.72 -3.18 -5.72
C SER A 49 11.80 -3.96 -6.46
N LYS A 50 12.95 -4.09 -5.84
CA LYS A 50 14.09 -4.86 -6.39
C LYS A 50 14.17 -6.26 -5.81
N SER A 51 13.38 -6.55 -4.79
CA SER A 51 13.33 -7.84 -4.13
C SER A 51 12.09 -8.62 -4.56
N LYS A 52 12.26 -9.89 -4.90
CA LYS A 52 11.15 -10.75 -5.33
C LYS A 52 10.16 -11.04 -4.22
N ASP A 53 10.62 -11.02 -2.97
CA ASP A 53 9.78 -11.27 -1.80
C ASP A 53 9.31 -9.97 -1.13
N PHE A 54 9.54 -8.82 -1.77
CA PHE A 54 9.18 -7.51 -1.25
C PHE A 54 9.80 -7.17 0.11
N SER A 55 10.94 -7.78 0.44
CA SER A 55 11.64 -7.50 1.70
C SER A 55 12.17 -6.06 1.78
N ASP A 56 12.28 -5.37 0.66
CA ASP A 56 12.67 -3.96 0.55
C ASP A 56 11.49 -2.99 0.61
N THR A 57 10.28 -3.47 0.92
CA THR A 57 9.05 -2.68 0.85
C THR A 57 8.35 -2.64 2.20
N GLU A 58 7.99 -1.43 2.64
CA GLU A 58 7.13 -1.21 3.80
C GLU A 58 5.86 -0.51 3.35
N ILE A 59 4.71 -0.93 3.91
CA ILE A 59 3.43 -0.33 3.61
C ILE A 59 2.84 0.27 4.88
N GLY A 60 2.45 1.54 4.80
CA GLY A 60 1.74 2.23 5.87
C GLY A 60 0.33 2.59 5.39
N LEU A 61 -0.66 2.25 6.18
CA LEU A 61 -2.06 2.60 5.91
C LEU A 61 -2.55 3.58 6.96
N GLU A 62 -3.27 4.60 6.53
CA GLU A 62 -4.07 5.42 7.43
C GLU A 62 -5.54 5.14 7.14
N SER A 63 -6.30 4.75 8.16
CA SER A 63 -7.68 4.31 8.01
C SER A 63 -8.57 4.81 9.14
N THR A 64 -9.81 5.15 8.78
CA THR A 64 -10.92 5.34 9.73
C THR A 64 -11.87 4.17 9.56
N GLY A 65 -12.39 3.62 10.68
CA GLY A 65 -13.32 2.51 10.62
C GLY A 65 -12.69 1.21 10.15
N HIS A 66 -13.43 0.44 9.34
CA HIS A 66 -13.05 -0.92 8.96
C HIS A 66 -12.82 -1.13 7.45
N TYR A 67 -12.72 -0.06 6.69
CA TYR A 67 -12.56 -0.15 5.23
C TYR A 67 -11.24 -0.75 4.78
N SER A 68 -10.25 -0.84 5.67
CA SER A 68 -8.95 -1.41 5.36
C SER A 68 -8.88 -2.93 5.51
N ASN A 69 -9.91 -3.58 6.10
CA ASN A 69 -9.81 -4.99 6.48
C ASN A 69 -9.47 -5.91 5.31
N ASN A 70 -10.16 -5.76 4.19
CA ASN A 70 -9.90 -6.61 3.02
C ASN A 70 -8.51 -6.37 2.44
N LEU A 71 -8.10 -5.12 2.38
CA LEU A 71 -6.77 -4.77 1.88
C LEU A 71 -5.67 -5.33 2.78
N VAL A 72 -5.81 -5.15 4.10
CA VAL A 72 -4.81 -5.65 5.06
C VAL A 72 -4.69 -7.17 4.96
N ASN A 73 -5.82 -7.87 4.88
CA ASN A 73 -5.81 -9.33 4.75
C ASN A 73 -5.11 -9.77 3.45
N PHE A 74 -5.39 -9.08 2.35
CA PHE A 74 -4.73 -9.35 1.08
C PHE A 74 -3.22 -9.15 1.17
N LEU A 75 -2.78 -8.05 1.77
CA LEU A 75 -1.35 -7.74 1.89
C LEU A 75 -0.63 -8.73 2.81
N HIS A 76 -1.29 -9.17 3.89
CA HIS A 76 -0.74 -10.19 4.78
C HIS A 76 -0.60 -11.54 4.06
N GLU A 77 -1.54 -11.90 3.20
CA GLU A 77 -1.43 -13.10 2.38
C GLU A 77 -0.20 -13.05 1.46
N LYS A 78 0.16 -11.85 1.01
CA LYS A 78 1.36 -11.63 0.19
C LYS A 78 2.64 -11.48 1.02
N ARG A 79 2.54 -11.62 2.35
CA ARG A 79 3.66 -11.51 3.29
C ARG A 79 4.36 -10.17 3.27
N LEU A 80 3.60 -9.11 3.01
CA LEU A 80 4.12 -7.75 3.05
C LEU A 80 4.12 -7.20 4.47
N CYS A 81 5.09 -6.37 4.78
CA CYS A 81 5.17 -5.66 6.06
C CYS A 81 4.20 -4.48 6.02
N VAL A 82 3.15 -4.54 6.84
CA VAL A 82 2.08 -3.53 6.84
C VAL A 82 1.92 -2.95 8.24
N LYS A 83 1.90 -1.62 8.33
CA LYS A 83 1.58 -0.89 9.55
C LYS A 83 0.28 -0.12 9.34
N VAL A 84 -0.65 -0.27 10.26
CA VAL A 84 -1.95 0.39 10.19
C VAL A 84 -2.01 1.49 11.24
N PHE A 85 -2.26 2.71 10.81
CA PHE A 85 -2.44 3.87 11.66
C PHE A 85 -3.92 4.25 11.63
N LYS A 86 -4.58 4.25 12.80
CA LYS A 86 -5.98 4.65 12.88
C LYS A 86 -6.08 6.14 13.09
N SER A 87 -6.91 6.78 12.27
CA SER A 87 -7.20 8.20 12.40
C SER A 87 -8.24 8.43 13.48
N HIS A 88 -7.99 9.40 14.36
CA HIS A 88 -8.90 9.80 15.43
C HIS A 88 -9.77 10.99 15.01
N ARG A 89 -10.56 10.82 14.00
CA ARG A 89 -11.45 11.88 13.54
C ARG A 89 -12.87 11.69 14.09
#